data_55f0d7e6969f162d08fcb03efbce643e
#
_entry.id   55f0d7e6969f162d08fcb03efbce643e
#
_cell.length_a   1.000
_cell.length_b   1.000
_cell.length_c   1.000
_cell.angle_alpha   90.00
_cell.angle_beta   90.00
_cell.angle_gamma   90.00
#
_symmetry.space_group_name_H-M   'P 1'
#
loop_
_entity.id
_entity.type
_entity.pdbx_description
1 polymer ?
#
loop_
_entity_poly.entity_id
_entity_poly.type
_entity_poly.pdbx_seq_one_letter_code
_entity_poly.pdbx_strand_id
1 'polypeptide(L)'
;MRVNAVRFTPAARTAWHAHAVGQTLYVTEGKGLVQPRGGPVEEIRAGDVVYTAPDQWHWHGAAPDHFMSHLSITEAVPGDERPEADWGEHVTDDEYRNR
;
A
#
# COMPACT_ATOMS: atom_id res chain seq x y z
N MET A 1 -8.15 4.21 -15.75
CA MET A 1 -6.94 4.03 -14.93
C MET A 1 -6.68 5.26 -14.09
N ARG A 2 -6.38 5.06 -12.83
CA ARG A 2 -5.98 6.13 -11.93
C ARG A 2 -4.55 5.91 -11.48
N VAL A 3 -3.74 6.96 -11.52
CA VAL A 3 -2.35 6.91 -11.08
C VAL A 3 -2.12 8.03 -10.09
N ASN A 4 -1.70 7.68 -8.87
CA ASN A 4 -1.40 8.64 -7.83
C ASN A 4 0.06 8.48 -7.40
N ALA A 5 0.77 9.60 -7.28
CA ALA A 5 2.10 9.61 -6.68
C ALA A 5 1.96 9.87 -5.19
N VAL A 6 2.54 9.00 -4.39
CA VAL A 6 2.43 9.07 -2.93
C VAL A 6 3.82 9.02 -2.32
N ARG A 7 4.06 9.86 -1.33
CA ARG A 7 5.32 9.87 -0.59
C ARG A 7 5.06 9.72 0.89
N PHE A 8 5.81 8.82 1.52
CA PHE A 8 5.76 8.59 2.96
C PHE A 8 7.08 9.04 3.59
N THR A 9 6.99 9.81 4.66
CA THR A 9 8.15 10.06 5.51
C THR A 9 8.49 8.80 6.31
N PRO A 10 9.71 8.69 6.89
CA PRO A 10 10.07 7.50 7.65
C PRO A 10 9.01 7.10 8.69
N ALA A 11 8.69 5.83 8.73
CA ALA A 11 7.69 5.20 9.61
C ALA A 11 6.23 5.55 9.30
N ALA A 12 5.95 6.48 8.37
CA ALA A 12 4.59 6.78 7.96
C ALA A 12 4.01 5.61 7.15
N ARG A 13 2.74 5.33 7.34
CA ARG A 13 2.05 4.21 6.69
C ARG A 13 0.56 4.47 6.57
N THR A 14 -0.09 3.73 5.67
CA THR A 14 -1.54 3.79 5.54
C THR A 14 -2.21 3.03 6.69
N ALA A 15 -3.51 3.25 6.86
CA ALA A 15 -4.35 2.31 7.61
C ALA A 15 -4.51 1.01 6.79
N TRP A 16 -5.03 -0.04 7.42
CA TRP A 16 -5.49 -1.22 6.69
C TRP A 16 -6.57 -0.80 5.72
N HIS A 17 -6.49 -1.29 4.49
CA HIS A 17 -7.49 -0.96 3.46
C HIS A 17 -7.53 -2.02 2.37
N ALA A 18 -8.57 -1.96 1.56
CA ALA A 18 -8.74 -2.85 0.42
C ALA A 18 -9.28 -2.06 -0.77
N HIS A 19 -8.93 -2.50 -1.97
CA HIS A 19 -9.44 -1.93 -3.22
C HIS A 19 -10.31 -2.95 -3.94
N ALA A 20 -11.49 -2.53 -4.35
CA ALA A 20 -12.45 -3.40 -5.03
C ALA A 20 -11.89 -3.98 -6.34
N VAL A 21 -11.02 -3.25 -7.01
CA VAL A 21 -10.46 -3.64 -8.32
C VAL A 21 -8.98 -4.01 -8.24
N GLY A 22 -8.43 -4.13 -7.03
CA GLY A 22 -7.01 -4.38 -6.85
C GLY A 22 -6.17 -3.12 -6.99
N GLN A 23 -4.88 -3.26 -6.74
CA GLN A 23 -3.95 -2.13 -6.80
C GLN A 23 -2.57 -2.63 -7.19
N THR A 24 -1.91 -1.87 -8.07
CA THR A 24 -0.49 -2.08 -8.37
C THR A 24 0.31 -0.91 -7.81
N LEU A 25 1.36 -1.21 -7.07
CA LEU A 25 2.31 -0.22 -6.58
C LEU A 25 3.60 -0.36 -7.36
N TYR A 26 4.13 0.75 -7.85
CA TYR A 26 5.46 0.81 -8.42
C TYR A 26 6.31 1.72 -7.55
N VAL A 27 7.30 1.16 -6.86
CA VAL A 27 8.16 1.94 -5.96
C VAL A 27 9.17 2.72 -6.78
N THR A 28 9.13 4.03 -6.67
CA THR A 28 9.98 4.93 -7.45
C THR A 28 11.23 5.36 -6.71
N GLU A 29 11.15 5.48 -5.37
CA GLU A 29 12.27 5.95 -4.55
C GLU A 29 12.20 5.36 -3.15
N GLY A 30 13.35 5.14 -2.55
CA GLY A 30 13.46 4.81 -1.14
C GLY A 30 13.22 3.36 -0.80
N LYS A 31 12.79 3.14 0.42
CA LYS A 31 12.56 1.82 0.98
C LYS A 31 11.29 1.83 1.81
N GLY A 32 10.46 0.83 1.61
CA GLY A 32 9.19 0.74 2.31
C GLY A 32 8.83 -0.66 2.74
N LEU A 33 7.63 -0.79 3.26
CA LEU A 33 7.07 -2.04 3.76
C LEU A 33 5.66 -2.21 3.20
N VAL A 34 5.28 -3.46 3.01
CA VAL A 34 3.92 -3.83 2.62
C VAL A 34 3.54 -5.11 3.35
N GLN A 35 2.27 -5.21 3.73
CA GLN A 35 1.77 -6.44 4.36
C GLN A 35 0.34 -6.71 3.91
N PRO A 36 0.07 -7.86 3.28
CA PRO A 36 -1.29 -8.34 3.11
C PRO A 36 -1.79 -8.90 4.44
N ARG A 37 -3.08 -8.75 4.74
CA ARG A 37 -3.64 -9.28 5.97
C ARG A 37 -3.50 -10.81 5.96
N GLY A 38 -2.95 -11.35 7.03
CA GLY A 38 -2.67 -12.79 7.15
C GLY A 38 -1.32 -13.21 6.59
N GLY A 39 -0.57 -12.27 5.98
CA GLY A 39 0.77 -12.55 5.44
C GLY A 39 1.87 -11.81 6.18
N PRO A 40 3.13 -12.03 5.79
CA PRO A 40 4.27 -11.37 6.43
C PRO A 40 4.42 -9.93 5.96
N VAL A 41 5.11 -9.13 6.75
CA VAL A 41 5.58 -7.81 6.33
C VAL A 41 6.77 -8.01 5.42
N GLU A 42 6.72 -7.42 4.23
CA GLU A 42 7.79 -7.51 3.25
C GLU A 42 8.41 -6.14 2.97
N GLU A 43 9.73 -6.11 2.81
CA GLU A 43 10.44 -4.91 2.42
C GLU A 43 10.34 -4.71 0.92
N ILE A 44 10.08 -3.47 0.51
CA ILE A 44 10.02 -3.08 -0.91
C ILE A 44 10.97 -1.92 -1.15
N ARG A 45 11.54 -1.86 -2.34
CA ARG A 45 12.56 -0.87 -2.73
C ARG A 45 12.26 -0.32 -4.11
N ALA A 46 12.93 0.79 -4.44
CA ALA A 46 12.81 1.40 -5.77
C ALA A 46 12.98 0.37 -6.88
N GLY A 47 12.07 0.37 -7.82
CA GLY A 47 12.02 -0.60 -8.91
C GLY A 47 11.09 -1.78 -8.67
N ASP A 48 10.65 -2.01 -7.43
CA ASP A 48 9.74 -3.13 -7.13
C ASP A 48 8.32 -2.81 -7.57
N VAL A 49 7.63 -3.84 -8.02
CA VAL A 49 6.22 -3.79 -8.37
C VAL A 49 5.47 -4.73 -7.43
N VAL A 50 4.45 -4.20 -6.76
CA VAL A 50 3.64 -4.97 -5.82
C VAL A 50 2.21 -4.97 -6.31
N TYR A 51 1.66 -6.15 -6.55
CA TYR A 51 0.26 -6.29 -6.92
C TYR A 51 -0.56 -6.80 -5.73
N THR A 52 -1.65 -6.11 -5.44
CA THR A 52 -2.61 -6.53 -4.42
C THR A 52 -3.93 -6.85 -5.13
N ALA A 53 -4.42 -8.06 -4.92
CA ALA A 53 -5.64 -8.56 -5.57
C ALA A 53 -6.87 -7.77 -5.12
N PRO A 54 -7.97 -7.81 -5.91
CA PRO A 54 -9.23 -7.20 -5.49
C PRO A 54 -9.66 -7.69 -4.11
N ASP A 55 -10.14 -6.76 -3.28
CA ASP A 55 -10.65 -7.00 -1.93
C ASP A 55 -9.66 -7.58 -0.93
N GLN A 56 -8.36 -7.62 -1.28
CA GLN A 56 -7.31 -8.04 -0.35
C GLN A 56 -6.97 -6.88 0.58
N TRP A 57 -7.18 -7.07 1.88
CA TRP A 57 -6.79 -6.09 2.89
C TRP A 57 -5.28 -6.05 3.05
N HIS A 58 -4.72 -4.85 3.07
CA HIS A 58 -3.28 -4.64 3.16
C HIS A 58 -2.97 -3.24 3.71
N TRP A 59 -1.71 -3.02 4.00
CA TRP A 59 -1.18 -1.67 4.24
C TRP A 59 0.18 -1.55 3.57
N HIS A 60 0.59 -0.32 3.32
CA HIS A 60 1.93 0.00 2.82
C HIS A 60 2.41 1.32 3.42
N GLY A 61 3.73 1.51 3.44
CA GLY A 61 4.33 2.70 4.01
C GLY A 61 5.84 2.68 3.90
N ALA A 62 6.48 3.69 4.51
CA ALA A 62 7.92 3.81 4.53
C ALA A 62 8.55 2.90 5.58
N ALA A 63 9.81 2.56 5.37
CA ALA A 63 10.62 1.89 6.38
C ALA A 63 10.84 2.82 7.58
N PRO A 64 11.24 2.26 8.75
CA PRO A 64 11.44 3.09 9.93
C PRO A 64 12.50 4.19 9.77
N ASP A 65 13.49 3.96 8.92
CA ASP A 65 14.67 4.82 8.76
C ASP A 65 14.80 5.44 7.37
N HIS A 66 13.82 5.24 6.48
CA HIS A 66 13.85 5.78 5.11
C HIS A 66 12.49 6.28 4.68
N PHE A 67 12.48 7.31 3.82
CA PHE A 67 11.27 7.66 3.10
C PHE A 67 11.00 6.64 1.99
N MET A 68 9.78 6.63 1.47
CA MET A 68 9.43 5.82 0.31
C MET A 68 8.43 6.58 -0.55
N SER A 69 8.64 6.54 -1.87
CA SER A 69 7.69 7.07 -2.83
C SER A 69 7.26 5.97 -3.78
N HIS A 70 5.98 5.95 -4.13
CA HIS A 70 5.46 5.00 -5.10
C HIS A 70 4.37 5.62 -5.97
N LEU A 71 4.12 4.98 -7.09
CA LEU A 71 2.92 5.22 -7.88
C LEU A 71 1.89 4.18 -7.46
N SER A 72 0.66 4.61 -7.25
CA SER A 72 -0.49 3.74 -7.02
C SER A 72 -1.30 3.71 -8.30
N ILE A 73 -1.49 2.53 -8.85
CA ILE A 73 -2.18 2.33 -10.12
C ILE A 73 -3.40 1.47 -9.87
N THR A 74 -4.58 2.04 -10.11
CA THR A 74 -5.85 1.35 -9.95
C THR A 74 -6.70 1.54 -11.20
N GLU A 75 -7.58 0.56 -11.48
CA GLU A 75 -8.53 0.69 -12.57
C GLU A 75 -9.84 1.26 -12.07
N ALA A 76 -10.45 2.11 -12.88
CA ALA A 76 -11.81 2.57 -12.66
C ALA A 76 -12.72 1.74 -13.55
N VAL A 77 -13.76 1.13 -12.96
CA VAL A 77 -14.74 0.36 -13.70
C VAL A 77 -15.94 1.27 -13.98
N PRO A 78 -16.25 1.55 -15.25
CA PRO A 78 -17.42 2.38 -15.57
C PRO A 78 -18.68 1.80 -14.95
N GLY A 79 -19.45 2.65 -14.26
CA GLY A 79 -20.68 2.24 -13.61
C GLY A 79 -20.51 1.61 -12.23
N ASP A 80 -19.30 1.40 -11.79
CA ASP A 80 -19.02 0.90 -10.43
C ASP A 80 -18.99 2.09 -9.47
N GLU A 81 -19.95 2.13 -8.56
CA GLU A 81 -20.09 3.22 -7.59
C GLU A 81 -19.41 2.94 -6.26
N ARG A 82 -18.74 1.79 -6.12
CA ARG A 82 -18.03 1.48 -4.90
C ARG A 82 -16.88 2.48 -4.69
N PRO A 83 -16.55 2.82 -3.42
CA PRO A 83 -15.42 3.70 -3.17
C PRO A 83 -14.13 3.08 -3.69
N GLU A 84 -13.16 3.94 -4.03
CA GLU A 84 -11.85 3.51 -4.51
C GLU A 84 -11.15 2.59 -3.50
N ALA A 85 -11.34 2.86 -2.22
CA ALA A 85 -10.79 2.04 -1.14
C ALA A 85 -11.77 1.92 0.01
N ASP A 86 -11.77 0.75 0.63
CA ASP A 86 -12.41 0.53 1.93
C ASP A 86 -11.35 0.72 2.99
N TRP A 87 -11.58 1.64 3.93
CA TRP A 87 -10.62 1.97 4.98
C TRP A 87 -10.97 1.27 6.27
N GLY A 88 -10.00 0.64 6.89
CA GLY A 88 -10.13 -0.04 8.17
C GLY A 88 -9.38 0.66 9.29
N GLU A 89 -8.97 -0.12 10.27
CA GLU A 89 -8.24 0.37 11.43
C GLU A 89 -6.80 0.76 11.07
N HIS A 90 -6.23 1.64 11.88
CA HIS A 90 -4.81 2.00 11.75
C HIS A 90 -3.92 0.81 12.07
N VAL A 91 -2.77 0.76 11.39
CA VAL A 91 -1.74 -0.23 11.68
C VAL A 91 -1.05 0.18 12.98
N THR A 92 -1.08 -0.71 13.97
CA THR A 92 -0.42 -0.44 15.26
C THR A 92 1.09 -0.49 15.12
N ASP A 93 1.80 0.12 16.06
CA ASP A 93 3.26 0.05 16.09
C ASP A 93 3.74 -1.40 16.21
N ASP A 94 3.05 -2.23 16.99
CA ASP A 94 3.39 -3.64 17.13
C ASP A 94 3.24 -4.37 15.80
N GLU A 95 2.14 -4.15 15.06
CA GLU A 95 1.96 -4.74 13.73
C GLU A 95 3.05 -4.27 12.77
N TYR A 96 3.34 -2.97 12.79
CA TYR A 96 4.33 -2.38 11.91
C TYR A 96 5.74 -2.94 12.15
N ARG A 97 6.08 -3.25 13.40
CA ARG A 97 7.41 -3.76 13.78
C ARG A 97 7.53 -5.28 13.72
N ASN A 98 6.44 -5.97 13.49
CA ASN A 98 6.41 -7.43 13.53
C ASN A 98 6.92 -8.02 12.22
N ARG A 99 8.24 -8.04 12.06
CA ARG A 99 8.93 -8.57 10.88
C ARG A 99 9.73 -9.81 11.21
#